data_049a901496cf8778b68b4e7b2d10338c
#
_entry.id   049a901496cf8778b68b4e7b2d10338c
#
_cell.length_a   1.000
_cell.length_b   1.000
_cell.length_c   1.000
_cell.angle_alpha   90.00
_cell.angle_beta   90.00
_cell.angle_gamma   90.00
#
_symmetry.space_group_name_H-M   'P 1'
#
loop_
_entity.id
_entity.type
_entity.pdbx_description
1 polymer ?
#
loop_
_entity_poly.entity_id
_entity_poly.type
_entity_poly.pdbx_seq_one_letter_code
_entity_poly.pdbx_strand_id
1 'polypeptide(L)'
;MVAGATVALWFRQIGQVDIPEDRTAYVIFFLSAAALGVGAFVAGVRWFGGVAAALAILIGSFFPFTIAISRQEVAADAIRVGDSIPVFSALDENGEVFESKTLAGKPVLIKFFRGLW
;
A
#
# COMPACT_ATOMS: atom_id res chain seq x y z
N MET A 1 -1.12 -0.77 23.03
CA MET A 1 0.26 -1.12 22.61
C MET A 1 0.31 -1.80 21.24
N VAL A 2 -0.56 -2.78 20.92
CA VAL A 2 -0.56 -3.49 19.61
C VAL A 2 -0.67 -2.54 18.43
N ALA A 3 -1.68 -1.66 18.39
CA ALA A 3 -1.87 -0.70 17.29
C ALA A 3 -0.64 0.17 17.03
N GLY A 4 -0.02 0.71 18.08
CA GLY A 4 1.16 1.57 17.95
C GLY A 4 2.37 0.81 17.42
N ALA A 5 2.60 -0.42 17.88
CA ALA A 5 3.68 -1.27 17.39
C ALA A 5 3.48 -1.62 15.91
N THR A 6 2.24 -1.96 15.50
CA THR A 6 1.91 -2.27 14.11
C THR A 6 2.12 -1.07 13.19
N VAL A 7 1.71 0.14 13.63
CA VAL A 7 1.95 1.39 12.89
C VAL A 7 3.46 1.64 12.73
N ALA A 8 4.24 1.49 13.81
CA ALA A 8 5.69 1.72 13.77
C ALA A 8 6.39 0.75 12.80
N LEU A 9 6.01 -0.53 12.81
CA LEU A 9 6.52 -1.53 11.86
C LEU A 9 6.15 -1.19 10.42
N TRP A 10 4.91 -0.77 10.19
CA TRP A 10 4.43 -0.36 8.88
C TRP A 10 5.24 0.80 8.30
N PHE A 11 5.42 1.89 9.09
CA PHE A 11 6.21 3.03 8.63
C PHE A 11 7.70 2.69 8.44
N ARG A 12 8.25 1.79 9.26
CA ARG A 12 9.62 1.31 9.07
C ARG A 12 9.78 0.59 7.73
N GLN A 13 8.85 -0.29 7.35
CA GLN A 13 8.91 -0.99 6.06
C GLN A 13 8.71 -0.05 4.88
N ILE A 14 7.81 0.94 4.99
CA ILE A 14 7.68 1.99 3.98
C ILE A 14 9.02 2.73 3.79
N GLY A 15 9.68 3.10 4.87
CA GLY A 15 10.98 3.79 4.81
C GLY A 15 12.10 2.95 4.20
N GLN A 16 12.00 1.63 4.27
CA GLN A 16 12.94 0.68 3.65
C GLN A 16 12.54 0.27 2.22
N VAL A 17 11.40 0.78 1.72
CA VAL A 17 10.80 0.38 0.43
C VAL A 17 10.55 -1.14 0.35
N ASP A 18 10.39 -1.79 1.50
CA ASP A 18 10.14 -3.23 1.65
C ASP A 18 8.68 -3.46 2.08
N ILE A 19 7.75 -3.07 1.20
CA ILE A 19 6.32 -3.22 1.45
C ILE A 19 5.91 -4.63 1.02
N PRO A 20 5.43 -5.48 1.94
CA PRO A 20 5.03 -6.84 1.59
C PRO A 20 3.83 -6.82 0.63
N GLU A 21 3.88 -7.67 -0.38
CA GLU A 21 2.75 -7.88 -1.31
C GLU A 21 1.53 -8.43 -0.55
N ASP A 22 1.76 -9.38 0.35
CA ASP A 22 0.72 -9.91 1.25
C ASP A 22 0.62 -9.06 2.53
N ARG A 23 -0.46 -8.31 2.64
CA ARG A 23 -0.76 -7.44 3.77
C ARG A 23 -1.67 -8.07 4.81
N THR A 24 -2.00 -9.36 4.67
CA THR A 24 -2.94 -10.08 5.53
C THR A 24 -2.52 -10.02 7.00
N ALA A 25 -1.23 -10.20 7.30
CA ALA A 25 -0.72 -10.12 8.66
C ALA A 25 -0.99 -8.74 9.29
N TYR A 26 -0.76 -7.66 8.55
CA TYR A 26 -1.05 -6.30 9.03
C TYR A 26 -2.53 -6.08 9.29
N VAL A 27 -3.41 -6.55 8.39
CA VAL A 27 -4.85 -6.47 8.56
C VAL A 27 -5.28 -7.20 9.84
N ILE A 28 -4.77 -8.40 10.09
CA ILE A 28 -5.05 -9.18 11.31
C ILE A 28 -4.60 -8.43 12.56
N PHE A 29 -3.39 -7.87 12.59
CA PHE A 29 -2.89 -7.10 13.73
C PHE A 29 -3.69 -5.82 13.98
N PHE A 30 -4.08 -5.10 12.96
CA PHE A 30 -4.91 -3.90 13.10
C PHE A 30 -6.31 -4.25 13.60
N LEU A 31 -6.97 -5.27 13.04
CA LEU A 31 -8.29 -5.71 13.48
C LEU A 31 -8.26 -6.28 14.90
N SER A 32 -7.21 -6.98 15.30
CA SER A 32 -7.06 -7.45 16.68
C SER A 32 -6.91 -6.28 17.66
N ALA A 33 -6.21 -5.21 17.29
CA ALA A 33 -6.12 -4.01 18.09
C ALA A 33 -7.51 -3.32 18.27
N ALA A 34 -8.30 -3.27 17.19
CA ALA A 34 -9.67 -2.75 17.26
C ALA A 34 -10.57 -3.62 18.17
N ALA A 35 -10.49 -4.94 18.02
CA ALA A 35 -11.25 -5.88 18.85
C ALA A 35 -10.90 -5.77 20.34
N LEU A 36 -9.62 -5.64 20.67
CA LEU A 36 -9.16 -5.39 22.04
C LEU A 36 -9.68 -4.06 22.59
N GLY A 37 -9.73 -3.02 21.75
CA GLY A 37 -10.30 -1.73 22.12
C GLY A 37 -11.79 -1.83 22.46
N VAL A 38 -12.58 -2.55 21.65
CA VAL A 38 -14.00 -2.84 21.91
C VAL A 38 -14.16 -3.64 23.20
N GLY A 39 -13.36 -4.70 23.37
CA GLY A 39 -13.37 -5.51 24.59
C GLY A 39 -13.09 -4.69 25.86
N ALA A 40 -12.17 -3.72 25.77
CA ALA A 40 -11.89 -2.83 26.90
C ALA A 40 -13.11 -1.97 27.28
N PHE A 41 -13.88 -1.45 26.31
CA PHE A 41 -15.12 -0.72 26.60
C PHE A 41 -16.19 -1.62 27.22
N VAL A 42 -16.36 -2.84 26.72
CA VAL A 42 -17.31 -3.81 27.30
C VAL A 42 -16.94 -4.16 28.73
N ALA A 43 -15.64 -4.24 29.04
CA ALA A 43 -15.12 -4.48 30.40
C ALA A 43 -15.24 -3.26 31.34
N GLY A 44 -15.76 -2.12 30.88
CA GLY A 44 -16.00 -0.95 31.74
C GLY A 44 -14.73 -0.19 32.09
N VAL A 45 -13.87 0.06 31.10
CA VAL A 45 -12.60 0.77 31.30
C VAL A 45 -12.78 2.21 31.80
N ARG A 46 -11.89 2.67 32.68
CA ARG A 46 -11.88 4.04 33.21
C ARG A 46 -11.47 5.05 32.14
N TRP A 47 -11.72 6.35 32.38
CA TRP A 47 -11.48 7.48 31.48
C TRP A 47 -10.20 7.39 30.65
N PHE A 48 -9.03 7.25 31.31
CA PHE A 48 -7.75 7.18 30.57
C PHE A 48 -7.62 5.94 29.70
N GLY A 49 -8.14 4.79 30.14
CA GLY A 49 -8.17 3.57 29.35
C GLY A 49 -9.17 3.67 28.18
N GLY A 50 -10.25 4.43 28.36
CA GLY A 50 -11.25 4.71 27.31
C GLY A 50 -10.66 5.46 26.12
N VAL A 51 -9.80 6.46 26.35
CA VAL A 51 -9.10 7.18 25.28
C VAL A 51 -8.18 6.24 24.49
N ALA A 52 -7.40 5.42 25.21
CA ALA A 52 -6.51 4.45 24.55
C ALA A 52 -7.29 3.40 23.75
N ALA A 53 -8.43 2.94 24.27
CA ALA A 53 -9.31 2.00 23.60
C ALA A 53 -9.93 2.62 22.33
N ALA A 54 -10.39 3.87 22.40
CA ALA A 54 -10.94 4.60 21.26
C ALA A 54 -9.89 4.76 20.14
N LEU A 55 -8.67 5.15 20.49
CA LEU A 55 -7.56 5.24 19.53
C LEU A 55 -7.22 3.89 18.90
N ALA A 56 -7.25 2.80 19.68
CA ALA A 56 -7.00 1.46 19.16
C ALA A 56 -8.08 1.04 18.15
N ILE A 57 -9.35 1.34 18.41
CA ILE A 57 -10.44 1.08 17.49
C ILE A 57 -10.28 1.91 16.21
N LEU A 58 -10.01 3.20 16.36
CA LEU A 58 -9.89 4.12 15.22
C LEU A 58 -8.73 3.70 14.29
N ILE A 59 -7.55 3.52 14.84
CA ILE A 59 -6.36 3.11 14.06
C ILE A 59 -6.54 1.70 13.51
N GLY A 60 -7.03 0.78 14.32
CA GLY A 60 -7.23 -0.62 13.94
C GLY A 60 -8.28 -0.83 12.87
N SER A 61 -9.24 0.09 12.71
CA SER A 61 -10.25 0.06 11.64
C SER A 61 -9.82 0.86 10.41
N PHE A 62 -9.17 2.00 10.61
CA PHE A 62 -8.78 2.90 9.53
C PHE A 62 -7.82 2.26 8.52
N PHE A 63 -6.75 1.61 9.01
CA PHE A 63 -5.76 1.01 8.11
C PHE A 63 -6.32 -0.14 7.26
N PRO A 64 -7.05 -1.14 7.79
CA PRO A 64 -7.72 -2.14 6.98
C PRO A 64 -8.69 -1.55 5.96
N PHE A 65 -9.44 -0.51 6.35
CA PHE A 65 -10.33 0.20 5.45
C PHE A 65 -9.57 0.82 4.28
N THR A 66 -8.47 1.55 4.54
CA THR A 66 -7.65 2.14 3.47
C THR A 66 -7.02 1.10 2.55
N ILE A 67 -6.60 -0.05 3.09
CA ILE A 67 -6.10 -1.17 2.30
C ILE A 67 -7.19 -1.71 1.37
N ALA A 68 -8.42 -1.84 1.88
CA ALA A 68 -9.55 -2.39 1.11
C ALA A 68 -9.95 -1.48 -0.07
N ILE A 69 -9.95 -0.15 0.13
CA ILE A 69 -10.31 0.82 -0.93
C ILE A 69 -9.15 1.15 -1.88
N SER A 70 -7.92 0.83 -1.49
CA SER A 70 -6.71 1.11 -2.28
C SER A 70 -6.26 -0.09 -3.11
N ARG A 71 -7.14 -1.05 -3.38
CA ARG A 71 -6.81 -2.19 -4.24
C ARG A 71 -6.41 -1.67 -5.62
N GLN A 72 -5.18 -1.99 -6.02
CA GLN A 72 -4.77 -1.85 -7.41
C GLN A 72 -5.20 -3.13 -8.13
N GLU A 73 -6.10 -2.98 -9.09
CA GLU A 73 -6.41 -4.06 -10.01
C GLU A 73 -5.29 -4.11 -11.06
N VAL A 74 -4.54 -5.18 -11.04
CA VAL A 74 -3.57 -5.48 -12.09
C VAL A 74 -4.35 -6.15 -13.22
N ALA A 75 -4.28 -5.60 -14.43
CA ALA A 75 -4.94 -6.19 -15.59
C ALA A 75 -4.49 -7.64 -15.79
N ALA A 76 -5.40 -8.50 -16.24
CA ALA A 76 -5.11 -9.93 -16.43
C ALA A 76 -3.98 -10.17 -17.45
N ASP A 77 -3.80 -9.24 -18.38
CA ASP A 77 -2.79 -9.19 -19.43
C ASP A 77 -1.58 -8.32 -19.08
N ALA A 78 -1.45 -7.91 -17.81
CA ALA A 78 -0.30 -7.12 -17.37
C ALA A 78 1.01 -7.88 -17.60
N ILE A 79 2.01 -7.15 -18.06
CA ILE A 79 3.35 -7.65 -18.32
C ILE A 79 3.96 -8.19 -17.03
N ARG A 80 4.50 -9.41 -17.07
CA ARG A 80 5.18 -10.05 -15.94
C ARG A 80 6.69 -10.01 -16.13
N VAL A 81 7.41 -10.25 -15.05
CA VAL A 81 8.88 -10.39 -15.10
C VAL A 81 9.24 -11.54 -16.03
N GLY A 82 10.06 -11.25 -17.04
CA GLY A 82 10.45 -12.19 -18.10
C GLY A 82 9.65 -12.07 -19.39
N ASP A 83 8.57 -11.31 -19.41
CA ASP A 83 7.79 -11.07 -20.61
C ASP A 83 8.44 -10.00 -21.50
N SER A 84 8.13 -10.03 -22.78
CA SER A 84 8.55 -9.00 -23.72
C SER A 84 7.70 -7.75 -23.57
N ILE A 85 8.33 -6.58 -23.58
CA ILE A 85 7.62 -5.30 -23.57
C ILE A 85 6.81 -5.19 -24.87
N PRO A 86 5.51 -4.85 -24.80
CA PRO A 86 4.70 -4.64 -25.99
C PRO A 86 5.23 -3.48 -26.81
N VAL A 87 5.07 -3.62 -28.13
CA VAL A 87 5.44 -2.54 -29.04
C VAL A 87 4.41 -1.41 -28.90
N PHE A 88 4.89 -0.23 -28.59
CA PHE A 88 4.08 0.98 -28.55
C PHE A 88 4.78 2.15 -29.23
N SER A 89 4.01 3.12 -29.68
CA SER A 89 4.48 4.41 -30.16
C SER A 89 3.80 5.52 -29.34
N ALA A 90 4.55 6.58 -29.05
CA ALA A 90 4.07 7.76 -28.36
C ALA A 90 4.76 9.00 -28.92
N LEU A 91 4.18 10.17 -28.73
CA LEU A 91 4.85 11.43 -29.02
C LEU A 91 5.83 11.76 -27.89
N ASP A 92 7.03 12.16 -28.20
CA ASP A 92 8.00 12.69 -27.25
C ASP A 92 7.71 14.16 -26.90
N GLU A 93 8.55 14.77 -26.06
CA GLU A 93 8.41 16.17 -25.64
C GLU A 93 8.56 17.18 -26.81
N ASN A 94 9.12 16.77 -27.95
CA ASN A 94 9.29 17.58 -29.14
C ASN A 94 8.15 17.39 -30.16
N GLY A 95 7.23 16.44 -29.87
CA GLY A 95 6.15 16.04 -30.76
C GLY A 95 6.58 15.06 -31.87
N GLU A 96 7.77 14.47 -31.75
CA GLU A 96 8.24 13.42 -32.66
C GLU A 96 7.74 12.04 -32.21
N VAL A 97 7.58 11.13 -33.18
CA VAL A 97 7.11 9.77 -32.88
C VAL A 97 8.25 8.94 -32.31
N PHE A 98 8.11 8.60 -31.03
CA PHE A 98 8.98 7.63 -30.36
C PHE A 98 8.43 6.21 -30.53
N GLU A 99 9.26 5.27 -30.95
CA GLU A 99 8.91 3.85 -31.03
C GLU A 99 9.68 3.03 -30.00
N SER A 100 9.00 2.19 -29.21
CA SER A 100 9.61 1.33 -28.19
C SER A 100 10.63 0.33 -28.79
N LYS A 101 10.52 -0.01 -30.07
CA LYS A 101 11.48 -0.87 -30.79
C LYS A 101 12.90 -0.31 -30.81
N THR A 102 13.06 1.02 -30.74
CA THR A 102 14.39 1.67 -30.73
C THR A 102 15.17 1.36 -29.46
N LEU A 103 14.51 0.86 -28.42
CA LEU A 103 15.13 0.45 -27.16
C LEU A 103 15.71 -0.97 -27.19
N ALA A 104 15.41 -1.75 -28.24
CA ALA A 104 15.83 -3.13 -28.33
C ALA A 104 17.38 -3.25 -28.33
N GLY A 105 17.87 -4.25 -27.59
CA GLY A 105 19.30 -4.55 -27.49
C GLY A 105 20.10 -3.68 -26.51
N LYS A 106 19.44 -2.79 -25.76
CA LYS A 106 20.07 -1.96 -24.72
C LYS A 106 19.36 -2.17 -23.38
N PRO A 107 20.09 -2.13 -22.24
CA PRO A 107 19.44 -2.09 -20.94
C PRO A 107 18.69 -0.77 -20.77
N VAL A 108 17.40 -0.82 -20.46
CA VAL A 108 16.53 0.35 -20.33
C VAL A 108 15.79 0.30 -19.01
N LEU A 109 15.79 1.42 -18.30
CA LEU A 109 14.97 1.64 -17.12
C LEU A 109 13.78 2.55 -17.49
N ILE A 110 12.57 2.00 -17.49
CA ILE A 110 11.36 2.77 -17.72
C ILE A 110 10.79 3.18 -16.37
N LYS A 111 10.62 4.49 -16.14
CA LYS A 111 10.06 5.03 -14.92
C LYS A 111 8.78 5.81 -15.23
N PHE A 112 7.68 5.39 -14.61
CA PHE A 112 6.40 6.08 -14.72
C PHE A 112 6.27 7.09 -13.58
N PHE A 113 5.86 8.31 -13.91
CA PHE A 113 5.55 9.35 -12.96
C PHE A 113 4.06 9.64 -13.00
N ARG A 114 3.46 9.79 -11.83
CA ARG A 114 2.14 10.39 -11.74
C ARG A 114 2.33 11.89 -11.59
N GLY A 115 2.05 12.66 -12.63
CA GLY A 115 2.09 14.12 -12.57
C GLY A 115 0.99 14.65 -11.64
N LEU A 116 1.33 15.69 -10.87
CA LEU A 116 0.40 16.49 -10.12
C LEU A 116 0.10 17.74 -10.95
N TRP A 117 -0.77 17.62 -11.92
CA TRP A 117 -1.34 18.74 -12.67
C TRP A 117 -2.86 18.63 -12.67
#